data_a0d08513927c80ac19decc500f78c349
#
_entry.id   a0d08513927c80ac19decc500f78c349
#
_cell.length_a   1.000
_cell.length_b   1.000
_cell.length_c   1.000
_cell.angle_alpha   90.00
_cell.angle_beta   90.00
_cell.angle_gamma   90.00
#
_symmetry.space_group_name_H-M   'P 1'
#
loop_
_entity.id
_entity.type
_entity.pdbx_description
1 polymer ?
#
loop_
_entity_poly.entity_id
_entity_poly.type
_entity_poly.pdbx_seq_one_letter_code
_entity_poly.pdbx_strand_id
1 'polypeptide(L)'
;MSRKPDPQVKALDDLCRRYVFLRDRNTCQKCGTRDRLQWAHVHTRGVHSLRWEPDNSLALCQGDHYHGHLHPTEFAAWFAEKFPKRAARLTLLRQTKRKVDRVGMRLWLEQQIERMEGK
;
A
#
# COMPACT_ATOMS: atom_id res chain seq x y z
N MET A 1 -18.82 -11.22 -19.34
CA MET A 1 -19.60 -10.98 -18.11
C MET A 1 -18.75 -10.28 -17.07
N SER A 2 -19.22 -9.14 -16.62
CA SER A 2 -18.53 -8.43 -15.54
C SER A 2 -18.89 -9.06 -14.20
N ARG A 3 -17.87 -9.42 -13.43
CA ARG A 3 -18.10 -9.87 -12.06
C ARG A 3 -18.39 -8.65 -11.19
N LYS A 4 -19.36 -8.78 -10.29
CA LYS A 4 -19.57 -7.76 -9.27
C LYS A 4 -18.33 -7.67 -8.37
N PRO A 5 -17.87 -6.46 -8.00
CA PRO A 5 -16.76 -6.33 -7.07
C PRO A 5 -17.09 -7.00 -5.74
N ASP A 6 -16.12 -7.71 -5.17
CA ASP A 6 -16.25 -8.31 -3.86
C ASP A 6 -16.30 -7.17 -2.81
N PRO A 7 -17.39 -7.04 -2.02
CA PRO A 7 -17.50 -5.97 -1.03
C PRO A 7 -16.39 -5.99 0.03
N GLN A 8 -15.88 -7.17 0.38
CA GLN A 8 -14.77 -7.28 1.34
C GLN A 8 -13.48 -6.70 0.77
N VAL A 9 -13.21 -6.93 -0.50
CA VAL A 9 -12.03 -6.40 -1.18
C VAL A 9 -12.09 -4.88 -1.20
N LYS A 10 -13.25 -4.33 -1.58
CA LYS A 10 -13.43 -2.88 -1.60
C LYS A 10 -13.25 -2.26 -0.21
N ALA A 11 -13.84 -2.85 0.81
CA ALA A 11 -13.73 -2.36 2.18
C ALA A 11 -12.28 -2.36 2.66
N LEU A 12 -11.53 -3.44 2.39
CA LEU A 12 -10.13 -3.55 2.76
C LEU A 12 -9.25 -2.56 1.97
N ASP A 13 -9.52 -2.39 0.68
CA ASP A 13 -8.81 -1.40 -0.13
C ASP A 13 -9.00 0.01 0.44
N ASP A 14 -10.24 0.38 0.76
CA ASP A 14 -10.56 1.70 1.31
C ASP A 14 -9.86 1.94 2.67
N LEU A 15 -9.86 0.93 3.54
CA LEU A 15 -9.21 1.02 4.84
C LEU A 15 -7.69 1.11 4.71
N CYS A 16 -7.09 0.26 3.88
CA CYS A 16 -5.64 0.25 3.69
C CYS A 16 -5.17 1.57 3.08
N ARG A 17 -5.87 2.06 2.07
CA ARG A 17 -5.58 3.35 1.46
C ARG A 17 -5.64 4.48 2.49
N ARG A 18 -6.69 4.51 3.30
CA ARG A 18 -6.86 5.52 4.35
C ARG A 18 -5.72 5.46 5.37
N TYR A 19 -5.37 4.25 5.82
CA TYR A 19 -4.25 4.06 6.74
C TYR A 19 -2.94 4.58 6.16
N VAL A 20 -2.66 4.22 4.90
CA VAL A 20 -1.41 4.61 4.23
C VAL A 20 -1.34 6.13 4.07
N PHE A 21 -2.43 6.78 3.69
CA PHE A 21 -2.45 8.25 3.57
C PHE A 21 -2.26 8.94 4.91
N LEU A 22 -2.82 8.40 5.98
CA LEU A 22 -2.60 8.93 7.32
C LEU A 22 -1.15 8.75 7.76
N ARG A 23 -0.60 7.55 7.58
CA ARG A 23 0.79 7.25 7.91
C ARG A 23 1.75 8.16 7.17
N ASP A 24 1.50 8.38 5.89
CA ASP A 24 2.37 9.18 5.02
C ASP A 24 2.02 10.67 5.06
N ARG A 25 1.11 11.07 5.96
CA ARG A 25 0.72 12.46 6.22
C ARG A 25 0.24 13.18 4.96
N ASN A 26 -0.50 12.48 4.12
CA ASN A 26 -1.04 13.01 2.85
C ASN A 26 0.04 13.70 2.03
N THR A 27 1.22 13.06 1.92
CA THR A 27 2.39 13.61 1.26
C THR A 27 3.01 12.55 0.35
N CYS A 28 3.32 12.93 -0.88
CA CYS A 28 4.05 12.04 -1.79
C CYS A 28 5.40 11.67 -1.16
N GLN A 29 5.66 10.40 -1.00
CA GLN A 29 6.86 9.91 -0.33
C GLN A 29 8.12 10.08 -1.18
N LYS A 30 7.97 10.45 -2.44
CA LYS A 30 9.10 10.67 -3.33
C LYS A 30 9.42 12.14 -3.53
N CYS A 31 8.44 12.98 -3.88
CA CYS A 31 8.70 14.38 -4.18
C CYS A 31 8.16 15.37 -3.14
N GLY A 32 7.38 14.90 -2.18
CA GLY A 32 6.88 15.74 -1.10
C GLY A 32 5.65 16.58 -1.40
N THR A 33 5.09 16.49 -2.61
CA THR A 33 3.87 17.21 -2.91
C THR A 33 2.67 16.61 -2.18
N ARG A 34 1.65 17.43 -1.96
CA ARG A 34 0.37 16.97 -1.40
C ARG A 34 -0.73 16.89 -2.44
N ASP A 35 -0.40 17.23 -3.70
CA ASP A 35 -1.37 17.26 -4.78
C ASP A 35 -1.46 15.92 -5.50
N ARG A 36 -2.68 15.54 -5.90
CA ARG A 36 -2.95 14.39 -6.75
C ARG A 36 -2.32 13.10 -6.23
N LEU A 37 -2.51 12.85 -4.94
CA LEU A 37 -1.97 11.64 -4.31
C LEU A 37 -2.76 10.40 -4.71
N GLN A 38 -2.03 9.31 -4.89
CA GLN A 38 -2.59 8.01 -5.24
C GLN A 38 -2.02 6.94 -4.31
N TRP A 39 -2.79 5.88 -4.11
CA TRP A 39 -2.38 4.73 -3.34
C TRP A 39 -1.59 3.80 -4.25
N ALA A 40 -0.27 3.79 -4.10
CA ALA A 40 0.65 3.06 -4.97
C ALA A 40 1.14 1.78 -4.27
N HIS A 41 1.27 0.70 -5.04
CA HIS A 41 1.77 -0.58 -4.54
C HIS A 41 3.19 -0.85 -5.03
N VAL A 42 4.02 -1.41 -4.16
CA VAL A 42 5.38 -1.85 -4.50
C VAL A 42 5.30 -3.14 -5.33
N HIS A 43 4.61 -4.14 -4.80
CA HIS A 43 4.23 -5.35 -5.54
C HIS A 43 2.78 -5.20 -5.96
N THR A 44 2.48 -5.53 -7.21
CA THR A 44 1.16 -5.28 -7.79
C THR A 44 0.04 -5.96 -7.00
N ARG A 45 -1.17 -5.44 -7.16
CA ARG A 45 -2.38 -6.02 -6.54
C ARG A 45 -2.60 -7.49 -6.93
N GLY A 46 -1.96 -7.96 -8.02
CA GLY A 46 -2.01 -9.37 -8.41
C GLY A 46 -1.33 -10.30 -7.42
N VAL A 47 -0.45 -9.77 -6.56
CA VAL A 47 0.12 -10.54 -5.46
C VAL A 47 -0.82 -10.41 -4.28
N HIS A 48 -1.83 -11.28 -4.21
CA HIS A 48 -2.92 -11.18 -3.24
C HIS A 48 -2.46 -11.15 -1.79
N SER A 49 -1.40 -11.88 -1.46
CA SER A 49 -0.89 -11.93 -0.08
C SER A 49 -0.34 -10.58 0.41
N LEU A 50 -0.06 -9.65 -0.51
CA LEU A 50 0.51 -8.34 -0.19
C LEU A 50 -0.43 -7.18 -0.49
N ARG A 51 -1.63 -7.44 -1.00
CA ARG A 51 -2.54 -6.38 -1.44
C ARG A 51 -2.85 -5.37 -0.32
N TRP A 52 -3.10 -5.84 0.89
CA TRP A 52 -3.45 -5.01 2.04
C TRP A 52 -2.34 -4.93 3.08
N GLU A 53 -1.15 -5.41 2.75
CA GLU A 53 0.02 -5.23 3.61
C GLU A 53 0.44 -3.75 3.54
N PRO A 54 0.37 -3.00 4.67
CA PRO A 54 0.67 -1.57 4.63
C PRO A 54 2.07 -1.24 4.13
N ASP A 55 3.04 -2.10 4.41
CA ASP A 55 4.42 -1.89 3.93
C ASP A 55 4.56 -2.02 2.42
N ASN A 56 3.55 -2.62 1.75
CA ASN A 56 3.55 -2.81 0.30
C ASN A 56 2.99 -1.61 -0.45
N SER A 57 2.57 -0.57 0.24
CA SER A 57 1.97 0.59 -0.42
C SER A 57 2.42 1.89 0.23
N LEU A 58 2.29 2.97 -0.53
CA LEU A 58 2.69 4.29 -0.08
C LEU A 58 1.92 5.33 -0.89
N ALA A 59 1.86 6.55 -0.34
CA ALA A 59 1.28 7.69 -1.05
C ALA A 59 2.30 8.21 -2.06
N LEU A 60 1.91 8.26 -3.32
CA LEU A 60 2.70 8.87 -4.39
C LEU A 60 1.81 9.83 -5.16
N CYS A 61 2.37 10.93 -5.66
CA CYS A 61 1.65 11.78 -6.57
C CYS A 61 1.43 11.06 -7.90
N GLN A 62 0.48 11.56 -8.69
CA GLN A 62 0.14 10.96 -9.97
C GLN A 62 1.36 10.80 -10.89
N GLY A 63 2.23 11.83 -10.95
CA GLY A 63 3.42 11.79 -11.78
C GLY A 63 4.42 10.73 -11.36
N ASP A 64 4.73 10.66 -10.06
CA ASP A 64 5.67 9.67 -9.54
C ASP A 64 5.13 8.26 -9.61
N HIS A 65 3.83 8.09 -9.40
CA HIS A 65 3.16 6.80 -9.53
C HIS A 65 3.23 6.30 -10.98
N TYR A 66 2.93 7.19 -11.95
CA TYR A 66 3.02 6.85 -13.37
C TYR A 66 4.44 6.52 -13.77
N HIS A 67 5.42 7.32 -13.34
CA HIS A 67 6.84 7.08 -13.62
C HIS A 67 7.28 5.72 -13.10
N GLY A 68 6.82 5.35 -11.90
CA GLY A 68 7.13 4.04 -11.32
C GLY A 68 6.59 2.87 -12.15
N HIS A 69 5.42 3.03 -12.76
CA HIS A 69 4.87 2.02 -13.66
C HIS A 69 5.69 1.88 -14.94
N LEU A 70 6.21 2.98 -15.48
CA LEU A 70 7.04 2.96 -16.67
C LEU A 70 8.45 2.46 -16.38
N HIS A 71 8.95 2.67 -15.17
CA HIS A 71 10.32 2.32 -14.78
C HIS A 71 10.32 1.48 -13.50
N PRO A 72 9.79 0.24 -13.55
CA PRO A 72 9.63 -0.57 -12.34
C PRO A 72 10.95 -0.93 -11.64
N THR A 73 12.03 -1.11 -12.38
CA THR A 73 13.33 -1.41 -11.80
C THR A 73 13.88 -0.23 -11.01
N GLU A 74 13.77 0.97 -11.58
CA GLU A 74 14.19 2.20 -10.89
C GLU A 74 13.34 2.44 -9.63
N PHE A 75 12.04 2.21 -9.74
CA PHE A 75 11.13 2.36 -8.61
C PHE A 75 11.49 1.39 -7.49
N ALA A 76 11.73 0.13 -7.81
CA ALA A 76 12.12 -0.88 -6.83
C ALA A 76 13.42 -0.52 -6.12
N ALA A 77 14.42 -0.03 -6.87
CA ALA A 77 15.70 0.40 -6.31
C ALA A 77 15.52 1.60 -5.38
N TRP A 78 14.74 2.59 -5.81
CA TRP A 78 14.44 3.76 -4.98
C TRP A 78 13.75 3.36 -3.68
N PHE A 79 12.75 2.47 -3.78
CA PHE A 79 12.00 2.02 -2.62
C PHE A 79 12.91 1.28 -1.63
N ALA A 80 13.75 0.38 -2.11
CA ALA A 80 14.66 -0.39 -1.28
C ALA A 80 15.69 0.51 -0.58
N GLU A 81 16.15 1.55 -1.26
CA GLU A 81 17.09 2.50 -0.66
C GLU A 81 16.41 3.35 0.41
N LYS A 82 15.21 3.85 0.14
CA LYS A 82 14.50 4.72 1.07
C LYS A 82 13.88 3.95 2.23
N PHE A 83 13.37 2.77 1.98
CA PHE A 83 12.67 1.94 2.97
C PHE A 83 13.27 0.54 3.03
N PRO A 84 14.53 0.40 3.46
CA PRO A 84 15.22 -0.89 3.40
C PRO A 84 14.56 -1.97 4.26
N LYS A 85 14.02 -1.62 5.42
CA LYS A 85 13.35 -2.59 6.29
C LYS A 85 12.04 -3.08 5.68
N ARG A 86 11.26 -2.17 5.08
CA ARG A 86 10.03 -2.53 4.40
C ARG A 86 10.32 -3.43 3.20
N ALA A 87 11.33 -3.08 2.41
CA ALA A 87 11.72 -3.85 1.22
C ALA A 87 12.13 -5.27 1.61
N ALA A 88 12.95 -5.42 2.64
CA ALA A 88 13.38 -6.74 3.12
C ALA A 88 12.18 -7.57 3.61
N ARG A 89 11.29 -6.95 4.38
CA ARG A 89 10.09 -7.62 4.88
C ARG A 89 9.17 -8.09 3.75
N LEU A 90 8.97 -7.26 2.73
CA LEU A 90 8.14 -7.61 1.58
C LEU A 90 8.71 -8.78 0.79
N THR A 91 10.02 -8.82 0.60
CA THR A 91 10.68 -9.95 -0.06
C THR A 91 10.40 -11.24 0.69
N LEU A 92 10.54 -11.21 2.02
CA LEU A 92 10.26 -12.37 2.86
C LEU A 92 8.78 -12.78 2.80
N LEU A 93 7.87 -11.82 2.91
CA LEU A 93 6.43 -12.08 2.88
C LEU A 93 5.98 -12.64 1.53
N ARG A 94 6.58 -12.17 0.43
CA ARG A 94 6.26 -12.65 -0.92
C ARG A 94 6.63 -14.13 -1.08
N GLN A 95 7.70 -14.55 -0.45
CA GLN A 95 8.15 -15.95 -0.50
C GLN A 95 7.29 -16.86 0.37
N THR A 96 6.57 -16.29 1.32
CA THR A 96 5.71 -17.02 2.23
C THR A 96 4.29 -17.06 1.68
N LYS A 97 3.85 -18.21 1.20
CA LYS A 97 2.50 -18.36 0.64
C LYS A 97 1.48 -18.44 1.78
N ARG A 98 1.07 -17.29 2.32
CA ARG A 98 0.06 -17.24 3.37
C ARG A 98 -1.30 -16.87 2.81
N LYS A 99 -2.35 -17.45 3.40
CA LYS A 99 -3.69 -16.91 3.24
C LYS A 99 -3.80 -15.62 4.03
N VAL A 100 -4.40 -14.59 3.43
CA VAL A 100 -4.67 -13.36 4.14
C VAL A 100 -5.86 -13.55 5.08
N ASP A 101 -5.67 -13.22 6.35
CA ASP A 101 -6.77 -13.14 7.30
C ASP A 101 -7.48 -11.80 7.10
N ARG A 102 -8.53 -11.81 6.31
CA ARG A 102 -9.26 -10.57 5.96
C ARG A 102 -9.92 -9.93 7.17
N VAL A 103 -10.46 -10.72 8.08
CA VAL A 103 -11.11 -10.21 9.28
C VAL A 103 -10.08 -9.56 10.21
N GLY A 104 -8.98 -10.27 10.47
CA GLY A 104 -7.90 -9.74 11.30
C GLY A 104 -7.27 -8.48 10.72
N MET A 105 -7.05 -8.46 9.40
CA MET A 105 -6.50 -7.28 8.72
C MET A 105 -7.44 -6.08 8.85
N ARG A 106 -8.73 -6.30 8.67
CA ARG A 106 -9.74 -5.24 8.81
C ARG A 106 -9.72 -4.65 10.22
N LEU A 107 -9.74 -5.50 11.23
CA LEU A 107 -9.71 -5.05 12.63
C LEU A 107 -8.44 -4.27 12.94
N TRP A 108 -7.30 -4.76 12.47
CA TRP A 108 -6.02 -4.09 12.68
C TRP A 108 -6.00 -2.71 12.02
N LEU A 109 -6.44 -2.62 10.77
CA LEU A 109 -6.50 -1.34 10.05
C LEU A 109 -7.42 -0.35 10.75
N GLU A 110 -8.61 -0.77 11.15
CA GLU A 110 -9.57 0.08 11.86
C GLU A 110 -8.95 0.62 13.16
N GLN A 111 -8.26 -0.24 13.91
CA GLN A 111 -7.58 0.15 15.16
C GLN A 111 -6.48 1.17 14.91
N GLN A 112 -5.63 0.95 13.89
CA GLN A 112 -4.54 1.87 13.58
C GLN A 112 -5.06 3.23 13.11
N ILE A 113 -6.10 3.23 12.29
CA ILE A 113 -6.73 4.47 11.83
C ILE A 113 -7.27 5.26 13.03
N GLU A 114 -7.96 4.59 13.93
CA GLU A 114 -8.50 5.22 15.13
C GLU A 114 -7.40 5.87 15.97
N ARG A 115 -6.30 5.17 16.19
CA ARG A 115 -5.14 5.72 16.92
C ARG A 115 -4.55 6.95 16.22
N MET A 116 -4.40 6.87 14.90
CA MET A 116 -3.78 7.95 14.11
C MET A 116 -4.68 9.17 14.00
N GLU A 117 -5.99 9.00 14.13
CA GLU A 117 -6.93 10.11 14.13
C GLU A 117 -7.05 10.78 15.50
N GLY A 118 -6.25 10.37 16.46
CA GLY A 118 -6.15 11.03 17.76
C GLY A 118 -7.24 10.68 18.75
N LYS A 119 -7.74 9.49 18.63
CA LYS A 119 -8.87 9.07 19.50
C LYS A 119 -8.47 8.01 20.49
#